data_bf5187cffbb71c62151d276174e6ce5d
#
_entry.id   bf5187cffbb71c62151d276174e6ce5d
#
_cell.length_a   1.000
_cell.length_b   1.000
_cell.length_c   1.000
_cell.angle_alpha   90.00
_cell.angle_beta   90.00
_cell.angle_gamma   90.00
#
_symmetry.space_group_name_H-M   'P 1'
#
loop_
_entity.id
_entity.type
_entity.pdbx_description
1 polymer ?
#
loop_
_entity_poly.entity_id
_entity_poly.type
_entity_poly.pdbx_seq_one_letter_code
_entity_poly.pdbx_strand_id
1 'polypeptide(L)' 'MLDNNKKHPVTPFGWMIKQKLVERKLDQKTFCETYQIPPARLSNLIHGTRKAKRHRKIVSQLLGIQDES' A
#
# COMPACT_ATOMS: atom_id res chain seq x y z
N MET A 1 -20.30 10.43 2.13
CA MET A 1 -20.11 10.08 2.46
C MET A 1 -19.74 9.34 2.99
N LEU A 2 -19.42 9.13 2.94
CA LEU A 2 -19.14 8.52 3.39
C LEU A 2 -18.55 7.93 4.02
N ASP A 3 -18.05 7.63 4.30
CA ASP A 3 -17.52 7.12 4.92
C ASP A 3 -17.29 6.32 5.57
N ASN A 4 -17.13 6.02 5.53
CA ASN A 4 -17.04 5.23 6.13
C ASN A 4 -16.19 4.33 6.70
N ASN A 5 -15.40 4.19 6.75
CA ASN A 5 -14.53 3.40 7.10
C ASN A 5 -13.65 3.89 8.03
N LYS A 6 -14.00 3.98 9.12
CA LYS A 6 -13.38 4.62 10.14
C LYS A 6 -12.42 3.82 10.90
N LYS A 7 -12.53 2.49 10.86
CA LYS A 7 -11.71 1.66 11.70
C LYS A 7 -10.27 1.57 11.26
N HIS A 8 -10.04 1.63 9.97
CA HIS A 8 -8.70 1.46 9.45
C HIS A 8 -8.42 2.55 8.44
N PRO A 9 -8.19 3.75 8.92
CA PRO A 9 -7.89 4.85 8.01
C PRO A 9 -6.59 4.60 7.27
N VAL A 10 -6.47 5.18 6.10
CA VAL A 10 -5.27 5.04 5.29
C VAL A 10 -4.14 5.82 5.95
N THR A 11 -3.00 5.16 6.12
CA THR A 11 -1.83 5.79 6.70
C THR A 11 -1.15 6.68 5.66
N PRO A 12 -0.23 7.56 6.09
CA PRO A 12 0.54 8.35 5.12
C PRO A 12 1.29 7.47 4.12
N PHE A 13 1.85 6.35 4.59
CA PHE A 13 2.52 5.42 3.69
C PHE A 13 1.51 4.83 2.70
N GLY A 14 0.31 4.49 3.18
CA GLY A 14 -0.75 3.98 2.32
C GLY A 14 -1.16 4.96 1.25
N TRP A 15 -1.24 6.25 1.60
CA TRP A 15 -1.56 7.26 0.62
C TRP A 15 -0.49 7.34 -0.46
N MET A 16 0.77 7.22 -0.07
CA MET A 16 1.86 7.21 -1.06
C MET A 16 1.74 6.02 -1.98
N ILE A 17 1.38 4.85 -1.44
CA ILE A 17 1.18 3.68 -2.27
C ILE A 17 0.09 3.95 -3.30
N LYS A 18 -1.05 4.45 -2.83
CA LYS A 18 -2.18 4.71 -3.73
C LYS A 18 -1.80 5.72 -4.80
N GLN A 19 -1.09 6.77 -4.42
CA GLN A 19 -0.70 7.80 -5.36
C GLN A 19 0.24 7.24 -6.43
N LYS A 20 1.21 6.43 -6.01
CA LYS A 20 2.14 5.85 -6.96
C LYS A 20 1.45 4.89 -7.92
N LEU A 21 0.49 4.14 -7.42
CA LEU A 21 -0.26 3.24 -8.29
C LEU A 21 -1.05 4.02 -9.34
N VAL A 22 -1.67 5.11 -8.92
CA VAL A 22 -2.41 5.95 -9.85
C VAL A 22 -1.48 6.51 -10.92
N GLU A 23 -0.31 6.96 -10.51
CA GLU A 23 0.67 7.49 -11.46
C GLU A 23 1.08 6.46 -12.50
N ARG A 24 1.09 5.19 -12.11
CA ARG A 24 1.45 4.11 -13.00
C ARG A 24 0.26 3.48 -13.69
N LYS A 25 -0.93 4.01 -13.44
CA LYS A 25 -2.17 3.50 -14.00
C LYS A 25 -2.39 2.04 -13.65
N LEU A 26 -2.03 1.70 -12.40
CA LEU A 26 -2.22 0.35 -11.89
C LEU A 26 -3.25 0.37 -10.78
N ASP A 27 -4.07 -0.67 -10.68
CA ASP A 27 -4.89 -0.82 -9.51
C ASP A 27 -4.19 -1.77 -8.54
N GLN A 28 -4.73 -1.89 -7.33
CA GLN A 28 -4.08 -2.70 -6.30
C GLN A 28 -4.03 -4.16 -6.70
N LYS A 29 -5.10 -4.65 -7.30
CA LYS A 29 -5.16 -6.05 -7.71
C LYS A 29 -4.08 -6.36 -8.74
N THR A 30 -3.97 -5.54 -9.76
CA THR A 30 -2.98 -5.74 -10.81
C THR A 30 -1.57 -5.64 -10.24
N PHE A 31 -1.34 -4.68 -9.35
CA PHE A 31 -0.04 -4.52 -8.72
C PHE A 31 0.35 -5.79 -7.95
N CYS A 32 -0.60 -6.30 -7.15
CA CYS A 32 -0.33 -7.49 -6.37
C CYS A 32 -0.04 -8.69 -7.26
N GLU A 33 -0.78 -8.83 -8.34
CA GLU A 33 -0.58 -9.94 -9.26
C GLU A 33 0.76 -9.83 -9.98
N THR A 34 1.10 -8.62 -10.41
CA THR A 34 2.32 -8.40 -11.17
C THR A 34 3.56 -8.71 -10.35
N TYR A 35 3.56 -8.28 -9.08
CA TYR A 35 4.73 -8.44 -8.24
C TYR A 35 4.58 -9.54 -7.21
N GLN A 36 3.52 -10.33 -7.33
CA GLN A 36 3.28 -11.46 -6.45
C GLN A 36 3.26 -11.08 -4.98
N ILE A 37 2.57 -9.98 -4.69
CA ILE A 37 2.40 -9.52 -3.32
C ILE A 37 1.01 -9.93 -2.86
N PRO A 38 0.89 -10.62 -1.73
CA PRO A 38 -0.43 -11.00 -1.23
C PRO A 38 -1.29 -9.76 -0.99
N PRO A 39 -2.52 -9.72 -1.50
CA PRO A 39 -3.37 -8.55 -1.30
C PRO A 39 -3.56 -8.19 0.16
N ALA A 40 -3.62 -9.19 1.03
CA ALA A 40 -3.78 -8.94 2.46
C ALA A 40 -2.59 -8.16 3.01
N ARG A 41 -1.39 -8.46 2.52
CA ARG A 41 -0.19 -7.75 2.97
C ARG A 41 -0.19 -6.30 2.51
N LEU A 42 -0.60 -6.08 1.27
CA LEU A 42 -0.69 -4.72 0.77
C LEU A 42 -1.72 -3.93 1.57
N SER A 43 -2.85 -4.53 1.87
CA SER A 43 -3.87 -3.90 2.69
C SER A 43 -3.31 -3.54 4.07
N ASN A 44 -2.55 -4.45 4.68
CA ASN A 44 -1.95 -4.17 5.98
C ASN A 44 -1.02 -2.96 5.91
N LEU A 45 -0.26 -2.83 4.83
CA LEU A 45 0.62 -1.69 4.67
C LEU A 45 -0.15 -0.40 4.50
N ILE A 46 -1.21 -0.44 3.72
CA ILE A 46 -2.01 0.75 3.44
C ILE A 46 -2.67 1.26 4.71
N HIS A 47 -3.18 0.35 5.52
CA HIS A 47 -3.92 0.74 6.72
C HIS A 47 -3.11 0.66 8.00
N GLY A 48 -1.88 0.16 7.91
CA GLY A 48 -1.03 0.08 9.09
C GLY A 48 -1.54 -0.87 10.16
N THR A 49 -2.29 -1.90 9.75
CA THR A 49 -2.91 -2.80 10.72
C THR A 49 -1.96 -3.86 11.25
N ARG A 50 -0.83 -4.07 10.57
CA ARG A 50 0.17 -5.02 11.02
C ARG A 50 1.54 -4.56 10.59
N LYS A 51 2.54 -5.01 11.31
CA LYS A 51 3.92 -4.74 10.93
C LYS A 51 4.30 -5.69 9.83
N ALA A 52 4.53 -5.18 8.67
CA ALA A 52 4.94 -5.98 7.53
C ALA A 52 6.21 -5.39 6.95
N LYS A 53 7.27 -5.39 7.76
CA LYS A 53 8.50 -4.70 7.40
C LYS A 53 9.07 -5.17 6.08
N ARG A 54 9.07 -6.47 5.86
CA ARG A 54 9.62 -7.01 4.62
C ARG A 54 8.85 -6.49 3.41
N HIS A 55 7.53 -6.58 3.47
CA HIS A 55 6.72 -6.13 2.35
C HIS A 55 6.75 -4.62 2.21
N ARG A 56 6.85 -3.92 3.33
CA ARG A 56 6.96 -2.46 3.28
C ARG A 56 8.20 -2.04 2.52
N LYS A 57 9.31 -2.69 2.78
CA LYS A 57 10.54 -2.39 2.08
C LYS A 57 10.43 -2.73 0.60
N ILE A 58 9.86 -3.89 0.29
CA ILE A 58 9.70 -4.31 -1.09
C ILE A 58 8.82 -3.34 -1.86
N VAL A 59 7.68 -2.98 -1.29
CA VAL A 59 6.75 -2.07 -1.94
C VAL A 59 7.39 -0.69 -2.11
N SER A 60 8.12 -0.23 -1.10
CA SER A 60 8.81 1.05 -1.19
C SER A 60 9.78 1.07 -2.36
N GLN A 61 10.53 0.00 -2.53
CA GLN A 61 11.49 -0.08 -3.62
C GLN A 61 10.79 -0.16 -4.98
N LEU A 62 9.73 -0.96 -5.05
CA LEU A 62 9.01 -1.11 -6.32
C LEU A 62 8.38 0.19 -6.77
N LEU A 63 7.88 0.97 -5.84
CA LEU A 63 7.16 2.20 -6.17
C LEU A 63 8.01 3.45 -6.02
N GLY A 64 9.24 3.31 -5.57
CA GLY A 64 10.10 4.47 -5.40
C GLY A 64 9.69 5.38 -4.26
N ILE A 65 9.10 4.81 -3.21
CA ILE A 65 8.70 5.58 -2.04
C ILE A 65 9.85 5.60 -1.05
N GLN A 66 10.13 6.77 -0.52
CA GLN A 66 11.13 6.88 0.52
C GLN A 66 10.48 6.60 1.86
N ASP A 67 10.86 5.51 2.47
CA ASP A 67 10.32 5.12 3.77
C ASP A 67 11.42 5.26 4.78
N GLU A 68 11.30 6.25 5.62
CA GLU A 68 12.35 6.57 6.57
C GLU A 68 12.20 5.90 7.92
N SER A 69 11.19 5.12 8.11
CA SER A 69 10.97 4.51 9.43
C SER A 69 11.91 3.37 9.72
#